data_f3e91754d1303a1104f07e5c94376edb
#
_entry.id   f3e91754d1303a1104f07e5c94376edb
#
_cell.length_a   1.000
_cell.length_b   1.000
_cell.length_c   1.000
_cell.angle_alpha   90.00
_cell.angle_beta   90.00
_cell.angle_gamma   90.00
#
_symmetry.space_group_name_H-M   'P 1'
#
loop_
_entity.id
_entity.type
_entity.pdbx_description
1 polymer ?
#
loop_
_entity_poly.entity_id
_entity_poly.type
_entity_poly.pdbx_seq_one_letter_code
_entity_poly.pdbx_strand_id
1 'polypeptide(L)'
;MSRTADHATTLAELHDSDETLVLPTVWDTWSAQVAAQAGFRGLTVGSHPVADAIGSADGENMDFADYLDVVSRIAGSVEVPVSADVESGYGLPAKELIERLLEAGAVGANIEDVVHREDKRVRDRQEHADYIAAARSAADAAGVPFVINGRTDAVKLGTDVFSDPLAEAVERIRLMESAGARAVYPVGLSTAEQVTTLVGAVSVPLNVTAHPVDGHGAGSLAELTELGVRRVTFGPLWQKWLGDVSAEKLANWAPQS
;
A
#
# COMPACT_ATOMS: atom_id res chain seq x y z
N MET A 1 1.14 24.39 11.99
CA MET A 1 0.43 23.10 11.84
C MET A 1 1.33 22.01 12.42
N SER A 2 0.83 20.85 12.81
CA SER A 2 1.73 19.76 13.26
C SER A 2 2.41 19.14 12.03
N ARG A 3 3.60 18.55 12.20
CA ARG A 3 4.32 17.83 11.13
C ARG A 3 3.42 16.79 10.43
N THR A 4 2.61 16.08 11.18
CA THR A 4 1.64 15.11 10.64
C THR A 4 0.63 15.77 9.70
N ALA A 5 0.11 16.96 10.03
CA ALA A 5 -0.84 17.68 9.18
C ALA A 5 -0.18 18.17 7.88
N ASP A 6 1.07 18.66 7.97
CA ASP A 6 1.83 19.09 6.80
C ASP A 6 2.15 17.92 5.88
N HIS A 7 2.57 16.77 6.43
CA HIS A 7 2.80 15.54 5.68
C HIS A 7 1.52 14.99 5.04
N ALA A 8 0.38 15.06 5.72
CA ALA A 8 -0.90 14.63 5.15
C ALA A 8 -1.29 15.48 3.94
N THR A 9 -1.13 16.81 4.06
CA THR A 9 -1.37 17.74 2.95
C THR A 9 -0.44 17.41 1.78
N THR A 10 0.86 17.25 2.03
CA THR A 10 1.84 16.88 1.00
C THR A 10 1.47 15.56 0.31
N LEU A 11 1.13 14.52 1.06
CA LEU A 11 0.76 13.23 0.47
C LEU A 11 -0.52 13.33 -0.38
N ALA A 12 -1.50 14.10 0.08
CA ALA A 12 -2.73 14.34 -0.67
C ALA A 12 -2.45 15.08 -1.99
N GLU A 13 -1.66 16.16 -1.96
CA GLU A 13 -1.26 16.91 -3.14
C GLU A 13 -0.48 16.05 -4.15
N LEU A 14 0.38 15.15 -3.67
CA LEU A 14 1.08 14.19 -4.52
C LEU A 14 0.12 13.24 -5.27
N HIS A 15 -1.00 12.85 -4.63
CA HIS A 15 -2.02 12.01 -5.27
C HIS A 15 -2.95 12.78 -6.20
N ASP A 16 -3.10 14.09 -6.00
CA ASP A 16 -3.90 14.97 -6.86
C ASP A 16 -3.11 15.44 -8.11
N SER A 17 -1.79 15.18 -8.14
CA SER A 17 -0.92 15.51 -9.27
C SER A 17 -1.16 14.56 -10.46
N ASP A 18 -0.94 15.06 -11.68
CA ASP A 18 -0.96 14.25 -12.91
C ASP A 18 0.31 13.39 -13.09
N GLU A 19 1.33 13.59 -12.25
CA GLU A 19 2.57 12.82 -12.29
C GLU A 19 2.38 11.42 -11.67
N THR A 20 3.06 10.42 -12.22
CA THR A 20 3.11 9.09 -11.59
C THR A 20 3.93 9.16 -10.30
N LEU A 21 3.25 8.97 -9.17
CA LEU A 21 3.86 8.92 -7.86
C LEU A 21 4.42 7.53 -7.57
N VAL A 22 5.73 7.45 -7.34
CA VAL A 22 6.37 6.21 -6.86
C VAL A 22 6.58 6.30 -5.35
N LEU A 23 5.98 5.38 -4.60
CA LEU A 23 6.14 5.23 -3.15
C LEU A 23 6.88 3.92 -2.86
N PRO A 24 8.21 3.95 -2.64
CA PRO A 24 8.95 2.77 -2.24
C PRO A 24 8.35 2.13 -1.01
N THR A 25 8.25 0.79 -1.03
CA THR A 25 7.79 0.03 0.12
C THR A 25 8.97 -0.25 1.04
N VAL A 26 8.91 0.30 2.24
CA VAL A 26 9.97 0.25 3.26
C VAL A 26 9.52 -0.58 4.46
N TRP A 27 10.46 -1.03 5.32
CA TRP A 27 10.18 -1.95 6.43
C TRP A 27 10.92 -1.63 7.73
N ASP A 28 11.89 -0.70 7.65
CA ASP A 28 12.65 -0.20 8.79
C ASP A 28 13.19 1.20 8.51
N THR A 29 13.86 1.78 9.50
CA THR A 29 14.43 3.13 9.38
C THR A 29 15.56 3.20 8.34
N TRP A 30 16.30 2.12 8.15
CA TRP A 30 17.38 2.09 7.15
C TRP A 30 16.82 2.14 5.74
N SER A 31 15.86 1.28 5.39
CA SER A 31 15.21 1.29 4.07
C SER A 31 14.51 2.60 3.80
N ALA A 32 13.85 3.20 4.81
CA ALA A 32 13.22 4.51 4.69
C ALA A 32 14.22 5.63 4.38
N GLN A 33 15.36 5.66 5.08
CA GLN A 33 16.41 6.65 4.84
C GLN A 33 17.06 6.48 3.47
N VAL A 34 17.31 5.24 3.03
CA VAL A 34 17.83 4.95 1.69
C VAL A 34 16.89 5.47 0.62
N ALA A 35 15.58 5.21 0.74
CA ALA A 35 14.59 5.70 -0.21
C ALA A 35 14.48 7.23 -0.19
N ALA A 36 14.45 7.86 0.99
CA ALA A 36 14.40 9.32 1.10
C ALA A 36 15.65 9.99 0.50
N GLN A 37 16.85 9.43 0.74
CA GLN A 37 18.11 9.91 0.15
C GLN A 37 18.16 9.74 -1.38
N ALA A 38 17.46 8.73 -1.92
CA ALA A 38 17.30 8.54 -3.36
C ALA A 38 16.35 9.58 -4.00
N GLY A 39 15.70 10.42 -3.22
CA GLY A 39 14.87 11.53 -3.68
C GLY A 39 13.39 11.21 -3.83
N PHE A 40 12.90 10.10 -3.27
CA PHE A 40 11.47 9.81 -3.28
C PHE A 40 10.69 10.76 -2.37
N ARG A 41 9.55 11.23 -2.86
CA ARG A 41 8.74 12.30 -2.24
C ARG A 41 7.74 11.77 -1.20
N GLY A 42 7.63 10.47 -1.03
CA GLY A 42 6.80 9.79 -0.06
C GLY A 42 7.14 8.31 -0.01
N LEU A 43 6.74 7.62 1.05
CA LEU A 43 7.03 6.22 1.31
C LEU A 43 5.76 5.46 1.69
N THR A 44 5.79 4.13 1.54
CA THR A 44 4.77 3.25 2.15
C THR A 44 5.45 2.17 2.97
N VAL A 45 4.97 1.92 4.20
CA VAL A 45 5.42 0.81 5.03
C VAL A 45 4.64 -0.43 4.60
N GLY A 46 5.33 -1.52 4.27
CA GLY A 46 4.70 -2.78 3.88
C GLY A 46 4.51 -3.72 5.06
N SER A 47 3.31 -4.31 5.23
CA SER A 47 3.04 -5.30 6.27
C SER A 47 3.96 -6.52 6.14
N HIS A 48 4.00 -7.13 4.94
CA HIS A 48 4.83 -8.31 4.65
C HIS A 48 6.33 -8.06 4.90
N PRO A 49 6.97 -7.01 4.34
CA PRO A 49 8.39 -6.76 4.61
C PRO A 49 8.70 -6.45 6.08
N VAL A 50 7.76 -5.83 6.82
CA VAL A 50 7.92 -5.63 8.27
C VAL A 50 7.84 -6.95 9.00
N ALA A 51 6.85 -7.81 8.68
CA ALA A 51 6.73 -9.14 9.27
C ALA A 51 8.03 -9.94 9.10
N ASP A 52 8.58 -9.98 7.90
CA ASP A 52 9.86 -10.64 7.62
C ASP A 52 11.01 -10.05 8.45
N ALA A 53 11.09 -8.72 8.57
CA ALA A 53 12.17 -8.04 9.29
C ALA A 53 12.13 -8.28 10.81
N ILE A 54 10.94 -8.46 11.40
CA ILE A 54 10.80 -8.72 12.84
C ILE A 54 10.65 -10.20 13.18
N GLY A 55 10.66 -11.09 12.17
CA GLY A 55 10.53 -12.55 12.37
C GLY A 55 9.11 -13.00 12.69
N SER A 56 8.10 -12.27 12.21
CA SER A 56 6.68 -12.61 12.31
C SER A 56 6.15 -13.17 10.99
N ALA A 57 4.89 -13.61 10.97
CA ALA A 57 4.17 -13.95 9.76
C ALA A 57 3.27 -12.78 9.32
N ASP A 58 3.13 -12.59 7.99
CA ASP A 58 2.18 -11.69 7.37
C ASP A 58 0.73 -12.18 7.55
N GLY A 59 -0.26 -11.40 7.18
CA GLY A 59 -1.67 -11.78 7.29
C GLY A 59 -2.27 -11.49 8.68
N GLU A 60 -2.04 -10.28 9.21
CA GLU A 60 -2.51 -9.80 10.52
C GLU A 60 -2.04 -10.67 11.71
N ASN A 61 -0.90 -11.38 11.54
CA ASN A 61 -0.30 -12.19 12.61
C ASN A 61 0.66 -11.39 13.50
N MET A 62 1.11 -10.22 13.05
CA MET A 62 1.85 -9.29 13.92
C MET A 62 0.92 -8.72 14.98
N ASP A 63 1.47 -8.42 16.18
CA ASP A 63 0.79 -7.51 17.08
C ASP A 63 0.72 -6.11 16.43
N PHE A 64 -0.47 -5.51 16.42
CA PHE A 64 -0.66 -4.22 15.73
C PHE A 64 0.10 -3.08 16.42
N ALA A 65 0.33 -3.16 17.74
CA ALA A 65 1.14 -2.17 18.44
C ALA A 65 2.61 -2.27 18.04
N ASP A 66 3.15 -3.50 17.90
CA ASP A 66 4.52 -3.72 17.43
C ASP A 66 4.69 -3.21 15.99
N TYR A 67 3.70 -3.44 15.12
CA TYR A 67 3.70 -2.88 13.76
C TYR A 67 3.69 -1.35 13.77
N LEU A 68 2.84 -0.73 14.57
CA LEU A 68 2.76 0.73 14.71
C LEU A 68 4.05 1.34 15.28
N ASP A 69 4.75 0.64 16.16
CA ASP A 69 6.07 1.05 16.65
C ASP A 69 7.10 1.13 15.49
N VAL A 70 7.07 0.17 14.56
CA VAL A 70 7.91 0.22 13.35
C VAL A 70 7.51 1.40 12.48
N VAL A 71 6.21 1.59 12.23
CA VAL A 71 5.68 2.73 11.45
C VAL A 71 6.13 4.05 12.07
N SER A 72 6.03 4.20 13.39
CA SER A 72 6.41 5.42 14.11
C SER A 72 7.92 5.72 13.99
N ARG A 73 8.77 4.69 14.11
CA ARG A 73 10.22 4.85 13.92
C ARG A 73 10.56 5.26 12.50
N ILE A 74 9.91 4.66 11.50
CA ILE A 74 10.07 5.04 10.08
C ILE A 74 9.64 6.49 9.87
N ALA A 75 8.42 6.85 10.27
CA ALA A 75 7.90 8.21 10.11
C ALA A 75 8.75 9.26 10.84
N GLY A 76 9.31 8.90 12.01
CA GLY A 76 10.24 9.74 12.76
C GLY A 76 11.63 9.90 12.15
N SER A 77 12.02 9.05 11.21
CA SER A 77 13.38 9.01 10.63
C SER A 77 13.55 9.74 9.31
N VAL A 78 12.45 10.20 8.70
CA VAL A 78 12.43 10.85 7.38
C VAL A 78 11.57 12.12 7.38
N GLU A 79 11.84 13.02 6.44
CA GLU A 79 11.08 14.29 6.28
C GLU A 79 10.00 14.21 5.18
N VAL A 80 9.77 13.04 4.61
CA VAL A 80 8.73 12.80 3.61
C VAL A 80 7.52 12.10 4.23
N PRO A 81 6.30 12.27 3.69
CA PRO A 81 5.11 11.62 4.20
C PRO A 81 5.18 10.10 4.08
N VAL A 82 4.59 9.42 5.06
CA VAL A 82 4.57 7.96 5.17
C VAL A 82 3.12 7.45 5.16
N SER A 83 2.84 6.50 4.26
CA SER A 83 1.65 5.65 4.25
C SER A 83 1.98 4.30 4.89
N ALA A 84 0.98 3.53 5.34
CA ALA A 84 1.18 2.21 5.92
C ALA A 84 0.23 1.17 5.31
N ASP A 85 0.70 -0.04 5.06
CA ASP A 85 -0.16 -1.16 4.69
C ASP A 85 -0.71 -1.79 5.98
N VAL A 86 -2.00 -1.68 6.20
CA VAL A 86 -2.66 -2.17 7.42
C VAL A 86 -3.56 -3.37 7.16
N GLU A 87 -3.30 -4.06 6.06
CA GLU A 87 -4.04 -5.25 5.68
C GLU A 87 -5.57 -4.96 5.72
N SER A 88 -6.38 -5.77 6.39
CA SER A 88 -7.82 -5.49 6.49
C SER A 88 -8.19 -4.53 7.64
N GLY A 89 -7.22 -4.10 8.45
CA GLY A 89 -7.43 -3.20 9.60
C GLY A 89 -7.32 -3.87 10.96
N TYR A 90 -6.74 -5.07 11.04
CA TYR A 90 -6.48 -5.80 12.30
C TYR A 90 -7.71 -6.02 13.18
N GLY A 91 -8.90 -6.09 12.56
CA GLY A 91 -10.17 -6.24 13.28
C GLY A 91 -10.61 -4.99 14.07
N LEU A 92 -9.96 -3.86 13.87
CA LEU A 92 -10.29 -2.61 14.54
C LEU A 92 -11.46 -1.89 13.86
N PRO A 93 -12.29 -1.14 14.61
CA PRO A 93 -13.17 -0.15 14.02
C PRO A 93 -12.35 0.89 13.23
N ALA A 94 -12.84 1.31 12.06
CA ALA A 94 -12.12 2.21 11.17
C ALA A 94 -11.66 3.51 11.86
N LYS A 95 -12.47 4.05 12.79
CA LYS A 95 -12.10 5.23 13.56
C LYS A 95 -10.85 5.00 14.40
N GLU A 96 -10.81 3.90 15.17
CA GLU A 96 -9.65 3.56 16.00
C GLU A 96 -8.40 3.31 15.16
N LEU A 97 -8.56 2.64 14.02
CA LEU A 97 -7.47 2.40 13.07
C LEU A 97 -6.83 3.73 12.61
N ILE A 98 -7.65 4.68 12.16
CA ILE A 98 -7.15 5.98 11.68
C ILE A 98 -6.49 6.78 12.81
N GLU A 99 -7.10 6.82 14.00
CA GLU A 99 -6.52 7.51 15.15
C GLU A 99 -5.12 6.97 15.50
N ARG A 100 -4.97 5.65 15.59
CA ARG A 100 -3.68 5.01 15.89
C ARG A 100 -2.63 5.22 14.79
N LEU A 101 -3.03 5.23 13.52
CA LEU A 101 -2.13 5.51 12.40
C LEU A 101 -1.61 6.95 12.45
N LEU A 102 -2.47 7.91 12.73
CA LEU A 102 -2.08 9.31 12.88
C LEU A 102 -1.14 9.51 14.08
N GLU A 103 -1.38 8.82 15.20
CA GLU A 103 -0.49 8.83 16.36
C GLU A 103 0.90 8.24 16.01
N ALA A 104 0.96 7.20 15.19
CA ALA A 104 2.20 6.62 14.69
C ALA A 104 2.89 7.49 13.62
N GLY A 105 2.25 8.58 13.14
CA GLY A 105 2.80 9.49 12.14
C GLY A 105 2.55 9.07 10.69
N ALA A 106 1.75 8.03 10.45
CA ALA A 106 1.28 7.68 9.11
C ALA A 106 0.15 8.63 8.69
N VAL A 107 0.18 9.08 7.44
CA VAL A 107 -0.79 10.02 6.85
C VAL A 107 -1.51 9.43 5.64
N GLY A 108 -1.39 8.14 5.44
CA GLY A 108 -2.13 7.34 4.47
C GLY A 108 -2.10 5.86 4.85
N ALA A 109 -3.00 5.08 4.28
CA ALA A 109 -3.03 3.63 4.48
C ALA A 109 -3.53 2.88 3.25
N ASN A 110 -2.98 1.67 3.01
CA ASN A 110 -3.63 0.65 2.21
C ASN A 110 -4.58 -0.12 3.12
N ILE A 111 -5.83 -0.30 2.68
CA ILE A 111 -6.84 -1.08 3.42
C ILE A 111 -7.44 -2.11 2.46
N GLU A 112 -7.29 -3.40 2.74
CA GLU A 112 -7.71 -4.47 1.86
C GLU A 112 -9.03 -5.15 2.27
N ASP A 113 -9.61 -5.88 1.32
CA ASP A 113 -10.88 -6.57 1.47
C ASP A 113 -10.76 -8.01 2.01
N VAL A 114 -9.55 -8.54 2.17
CA VAL A 114 -9.31 -9.87 2.73
C VAL A 114 -9.08 -9.79 4.24
N VAL A 115 -10.02 -10.31 5.03
CA VAL A 115 -9.95 -10.33 6.50
C VAL A 115 -9.20 -11.58 6.94
N HIS A 116 -7.90 -11.44 7.20
CA HIS A 116 -7.02 -12.57 7.50
C HIS A 116 -7.39 -13.28 8.80
N ARG A 117 -7.82 -12.52 9.83
CA ARG A 117 -8.25 -13.07 11.13
C ARG A 117 -9.57 -13.84 11.10
N GLU A 118 -10.30 -13.78 9.99
CA GLU A 118 -11.55 -14.49 9.75
C GLU A 118 -11.39 -15.54 8.64
N ASP A 119 -10.41 -16.42 8.77
CA ASP A 119 -10.10 -17.48 7.80
C ASP A 119 -9.93 -16.95 6.35
N LYS A 120 -9.36 -15.75 6.21
CA LYS A 120 -9.18 -15.06 4.93
C LYS A 120 -10.52 -14.79 4.21
N ARG A 121 -11.56 -14.53 4.98
CA ARG A 121 -12.85 -14.12 4.43
C ARG A 121 -12.69 -12.84 3.60
N VAL A 122 -13.24 -12.84 2.41
CA VAL A 122 -13.31 -11.63 1.59
C VAL A 122 -14.57 -10.85 1.98
N ARG A 123 -14.42 -9.58 2.38
CA ARG A 123 -15.56 -8.68 2.58
C ARG A 123 -16.37 -8.59 1.30
N ASP A 124 -17.70 -8.53 1.39
CA ASP A 124 -18.48 -8.19 0.23
C ASP A 124 -18.18 -6.74 -0.22
N ARG A 125 -18.65 -6.37 -1.42
CA ARG A 125 -18.34 -5.08 -2.04
C ARG A 125 -18.76 -3.91 -1.16
N GLN A 126 -19.98 -3.99 -0.62
CA GLN A 126 -20.56 -2.91 0.17
C GLN A 126 -19.92 -2.85 1.56
N GLU A 127 -19.72 -4.00 2.20
CA GLU A 127 -19.02 -4.09 3.50
C GLU A 127 -17.65 -3.42 3.45
N HIS A 128 -16.90 -3.66 2.37
CA HIS A 128 -15.57 -3.04 2.22
C HIS A 128 -15.67 -1.53 1.95
N ALA A 129 -16.60 -1.12 1.09
CA ALA A 129 -16.83 0.30 0.83
C ALA A 129 -17.31 1.04 2.10
N ASP A 130 -18.16 0.44 2.91
CA ASP A 130 -18.62 1.02 4.18
C ASP A 130 -17.46 1.19 5.17
N TYR A 131 -16.53 0.24 5.21
CA TYR A 131 -15.32 0.36 6.05
C TYR A 131 -14.42 1.50 5.57
N ILE A 132 -14.21 1.64 4.24
CA ILE A 132 -13.48 2.77 3.64
C ILE A 132 -14.18 4.11 3.95
N ALA A 133 -15.49 4.17 3.83
CA ALA A 133 -16.27 5.38 4.15
C ALA A 133 -16.16 5.78 5.63
N ALA A 134 -16.15 4.78 6.53
CA ALA A 134 -15.95 5.02 7.95
C ALA A 134 -14.54 5.53 8.25
N ALA A 135 -13.51 4.97 7.59
CA ALA A 135 -12.13 5.45 7.68
C ALA A 135 -11.99 6.89 7.15
N ARG A 136 -12.63 7.21 6.01
CA ARG A 136 -12.67 8.58 5.47
C ARG A 136 -13.32 9.55 6.46
N SER A 137 -14.48 9.19 6.99
CA SER A 137 -15.20 10.00 7.99
C SER A 137 -14.35 10.25 9.25
N ALA A 138 -13.61 9.27 9.71
CA ALA A 138 -12.72 9.41 10.87
C ALA A 138 -11.56 10.40 10.59
N ALA A 139 -10.95 10.31 9.40
CA ALA A 139 -9.89 11.23 9.00
C ALA A 139 -10.41 12.67 8.83
N ASP A 140 -11.60 12.84 8.26
CA ASP A 140 -12.24 14.15 8.10
C ASP A 140 -12.58 14.77 9.47
N ALA A 141 -13.05 13.95 10.42
CA ALA A 141 -13.32 14.39 11.78
C ALA A 141 -12.03 14.82 12.53
N ALA A 142 -10.89 14.20 12.20
CA ALA A 142 -9.59 14.60 12.70
C ALA A 142 -9.02 15.86 11.99
N GLY A 143 -9.67 16.36 10.94
CA GLY A 143 -9.22 17.50 10.15
C GLY A 143 -7.96 17.21 9.33
N VAL A 144 -7.72 15.95 8.97
CA VAL A 144 -6.51 15.50 8.26
C VAL A 144 -6.88 14.97 6.87
N PRO A 145 -6.25 15.48 5.78
CA PRO A 145 -6.45 14.96 4.43
C PRO A 145 -5.72 13.61 4.24
N PHE A 146 -6.09 12.62 5.06
CA PHE A 146 -5.51 11.29 5.08
C PHE A 146 -5.73 10.56 3.75
N VAL A 147 -4.72 9.93 3.19
CA VAL A 147 -4.81 9.21 1.91
C VAL A 147 -5.19 7.74 2.16
N ILE A 148 -6.42 7.38 1.84
CA ILE A 148 -6.86 5.99 1.83
C ILE A 148 -6.63 5.42 0.43
N ASN A 149 -5.82 4.37 0.35
CA ASN A 149 -5.62 3.54 -0.84
C ASN A 149 -6.44 2.25 -0.67
N GLY A 150 -7.65 2.24 -1.22
CA GLY A 150 -8.55 1.10 -1.12
C GLY A 150 -8.02 -0.08 -1.93
N ARG A 151 -7.70 -1.20 -1.26
CA ARG A 151 -7.15 -2.40 -1.89
C ARG A 151 -8.22 -3.45 -2.07
N THR A 152 -8.15 -4.16 -3.22
CA THR A 152 -8.89 -5.39 -3.45
C THR A 152 -7.97 -6.48 -3.98
N ASP A 153 -8.12 -7.67 -3.46
CA ASP A 153 -7.40 -8.87 -3.92
C ASP A 153 -8.22 -9.67 -4.96
N ALA A 154 -9.31 -9.12 -5.51
CA ALA A 154 -10.20 -9.84 -6.43
C ALA A 154 -9.46 -10.49 -7.63
N VAL A 155 -8.55 -9.76 -8.29
CA VAL A 155 -7.76 -10.32 -9.40
C VAL A 155 -6.76 -11.36 -8.90
N LYS A 156 -6.11 -11.14 -7.78
CA LYS A 156 -5.16 -12.07 -7.15
C LYS A 156 -5.82 -13.39 -6.72
N LEU A 157 -7.05 -13.32 -6.19
CA LEU A 157 -7.82 -14.49 -5.78
C LEU A 157 -8.33 -15.29 -6.99
N GLY A 158 -8.50 -14.64 -8.14
CA GLY A 158 -8.78 -15.31 -9.39
C GLY A 158 -10.13 -16.00 -9.47
N THR A 159 -10.23 -16.93 -10.42
CA THR A 159 -11.47 -17.67 -10.71
C THR A 159 -11.85 -18.69 -9.65
N ASP A 160 -10.98 -18.95 -8.69
CA ASP A 160 -11.30 -19.84 -7.55
C ASP A 160 -12.31 -19.17 -6.60
N VAL A 161 -12.39 -17.83 -6.61
CA VAL A 161 -13.29 -17.06 -5.74
C VAL A 161 -14.34 -16.30 -6.53
N PHE A 162 -14.00 -15.74 -7.69
CA PHE A 162 -14.87 -14.88 -8.49
C PHE A 162 -15.00 -15.40 -9.92
N SER A 163 -16.21 -15.48 -10.46
CA SER A 163 -16.45 -15.93 -11.85
C SER A 163 -15.78 -15.04 -12.89
N ASP A 164 -15.68 -13.74 -12.61
CA ASP A 164 -14.96 -12.73 -13.41
C ASP A 164 -14.19 -11.80 -12.47
N PRO A 165 -12.93 -12.16 -12.13
CA PRO A 165 -12.12 -11.40 -11.19
C PRO A 165 -11.85 -9.96 -11.60
N LEU A 166 -11.73 -9.68 -12.91
CA LEU A 166 -11.46 -8.34 -13.40
C LEU A 166 -12.71 -7.46 -13.30
N ALA A 167 -13.88 -7.96 -13.69
CA ALA A 167 -15.14 -7.26 -13.53
C ALA A 167 -15.45 -7.03 -12.03
N GLU A 168 -15.14 -8.01 -11.16
CA GLU A 168 -15.26 -7.85 -9.71
C GLU A 168 -14.38 -6.72 -9.19
N ALA A 169 -13.12 -6.66 -9.62
CA ALA A 169 -12.20 -5.59 -9.24
C ALA A 169 -12.72 -4.21 -9.69
N VAL A 170 -13.26 -4.10 -10.91
CA VAL A 170 -13.87 -2.85 -11.42
C VAL A 170 -14.97 -2.35 -10.48
N GLU A 171 -15.90 -3.23 -10.11
CA GLU A 171 -17.03 -2.86 -9.23
C GLU A 171 -16.53 -2.44 -7.83
N ARG A 172 -15.54 -3.16 -7.27
CA ARG A 172 -14.97 -2.86 -5.97
C ARG A 172 -14.26 -1.51 -5.96
N ILE A 173 -13.39 -1.22 -6.95
CA ILE A 173 -12.66 0.05 -6.97
C ILE A 173 -13.57 1.26 -7.15
N ARG A 174 -14.67 1.14 -7.92
CA ARG A 174 -15.70 2.18 -8.06
C ARG A 174 -16.39 2.48 -6.74
N LEU A 175 -16.76 1.45 -5.99
CA LEU A 175 -17.37 1.62 -4.68
C LEU A 175 -16.40 2.24 -3.67
N MET A 176 -15.12 1.82 -3.67
CA MET A 176 -14.09 2.41 -2.81
C MET A 176 -13.83 3.88 -3.14
N GLU A 177 -13.76 4.25 -4.44
CA GLU A 177 -13.67 5.64 -4.87
C GLU A 177 -14.87 6.45 -4.36
N SER A 178 -16.08 5.94 -4.56
CA SER A 178 -17.32 6.58 -4.08
C SER A 178 -17.37 6.70 -2.55
N ALA A 179 -16.72 5.80 -1.83
CA ALA A 179 -16.55 5.79 -0.38
C ALA A 179 -15.48 6.76 0.13
N GLY A 180 -14.77 7.44 -0.76
CA GLY A 180 -13.75 8.44 -0.41
C GLY A 180 -12.31 7.93 -0.37
N ALA A 181 -12.02 6.78 -0.98
CA ALA A 181 -10.65 6.38 -1.27
C ALA A 181 -10.01 7.40 -2.23
N ARG A 182 -8.78 7.83 -1.93
CA ARG A 182 -8.04 8.78 -2.77
C ARG A 182 -7.10 8.09 -3.77
N ALA A 183 -6.94 6.79 -3.64
CA ALA A 183 -6.31 5.89 -4.59
C ALA A 183 -6.94 4.51 -4.46
N VAL A 184 -6.80 3.67 -5.49
CA VAL A 184 -7.28 2.29 -5.48
C VAL A 184 -6.18 1.32 -5.89
N TYR A 185 -6.20 0.12 -5.30
CA TYR A 185 -5.13 -0.85 -5.45
C TYR A 185 -5.69 -2.27 -5.69
N PRO A 186 -6.05 -2.60 -6.93
CA PRO A 186 -6.34 -3.98 -7.32
C PRO A 186 -5.03 -4.78 -7.47
N VAL A 187 -4.81 -5.72 -6.55
CA VAL A 187 -3.60 -6.55 -6.53
C VAL A 187 -3.70 -7.68 -7.55
N GLY A 188 -2.57 -8.02 -8.19
CA GLY A 188 -2.49 -9.18 -9.10
C GLY A 188 -2.60 -8.83 -10.58
N LEU A 189 -2.58 -7.54 -10.92
CA LEU A 189 -2.51 -7.13 -12.33
C LEU A 189 -1.18 -7.58 -12.94
N SER A 190 -1.23 -8.04 -14.17
CA SER A 190 -0.04 -8.55 -14.88
C SER A 190 0.03 -8.13 -16.35
N THR A 191 -1.03 -7.56 -16.93
CA THR A 191 -1.08 -7.18 -18.33
C THR A 191 -1.52 -5.73 -18.52
N ALA A 192 -1.10 -5.12 -19.63
CA ALA A 192 -1.50 -3.77 -20.01
C ALA A 192 -3.02 -3.63 -20.21
N GLU A 193 -3.69 -4.69 -20.72
CA GLU A 193 -5.14 -4.70 -20.87
C GLU A 193 -5.88 -4.60 -19.54
N GLN A 194 -5.46 -5.37 -18.54
CA GLN A 194 -6.02 -5.28 -17.17
C GLN A 194 -5.83 -3.88 -16.59
N VAL A 195 -4.61 -3.33 -16.70
CA VAL A 195 -4.28 -1.99 -16.20
C VAL A 195 -5.17 -0.94 -16.87
N THR A 196 -5.25 -0.94 -18.21
CA THR A 196 -6.06 0.02 -18.97
C THR A 196 -7.54 -0.06 -18.59
N THR A 197 -8.07 -1.29 -18.42
CA THR A 197 -9.46 -1.50 -18.02
C THR A 197 -9.75 -0.85 -16.67
N LEU A 198 -8.86 -1.02 -15.69
CA LEU A 198 -9.07 -0.51 -14.34
C LEU A 198 -8.77 0.99 -14.22
N VAL A 199 -7.77 1.50 -14.94
CA VAL A 199 -7.54 2.95 -15.07
C VAL A 199 -8.78 3.65 -15.64
N GLY A 200 -9.40 3.08 -16.69
CA GLY A 200 -10.62 3.64 -17.30
C GLY A 200 -11.88 3.53 -16.41
N ALA A 201 -11.82 2.83 -15.29
CA ALA A 201 -12.97 2.60 -14.42
C ALA A 201 -13.14 3.64 -13.31
N VAL A 202 -12.08 4.38 -12.95
CA VAL A 202 -12.02 5.34 -11.83
C VAL A 202 -11.33 6.64 -12.23
N SER A 203 -11.51 7.69 -11.44
CA SER A 203 -10.84 8.98 -11.62
C SER A 203 -9.64 9.16 -10.69
N VAL A 204 -9.62 8.45 -9.58
CA VAL A 204 -8.49 8.46 -8.61
C VAL A 204 -7.30 7.64 -9.11
N PRO A 205 -6.09 7.88 -8.62
CA PRO A 205 -4.90 7.10 -8.96
C PRO A 205 -5.09 5.59 -8.81
N LEU A 206 -4.81 4.83 -9.87
CA LEU A 206 -4.64 3.39 -9.79
C LEU A 206 -3.22 3.08 -9.29
N ASN A 207 -3.11 2.26 -8.23
CA ASN A 207 -1.84 1.74 -7.73
C ASN A 207 -1.52 0.39 -8.37
N VAL A 208 -0.27 0.23 -8.81
CA VAL A 208 0.29 -1.08 -9.19
C VAL A 208 1.54 -1.37 -8.37
N THR A 209 1.82 -2.66 -8.16
CA THR A 209 3.09 -3.09 -7.55
C THR A 209 4.06 -3.48 -8.65
N ALA A 210 5.24 -2.85 -8.67
CA ALA A 210 6.30 -3.13 -9.63
C ALA A 210 7.58 -3.61 -8.92
N HIS A 211 8.37 -4.40 -9.61
CA HIS A 211 9.71 -4.74 -9.15
C HIS A 211 10.66 -3.56 -9.40
N PRO A 212 11.53 -3.16 -8.46
CA PRO A 212 12.34 -1.94 -8.60
C PRO A 212 13.36 -2.00 -9.76
N VAL A 213 13.68 -3.20 -10.25
CA VAL A 213 14.63 -3.42 -11.35
C VAL A 213 13.90 -3.88 -12.62
N ASP A 214 13.00 -4.87 -12.49
CA ASP A 214 12.39 -5.54 -13.64
C ASP A 214 11.06 -4.88 -14.08
N GLY A 215 10.55 -3.91 -13.32
CA GLY A 215 9.29 -3.23 -13.61
C GLY A 215 8.05 -4.09 -13.26
N HIS A 216 7.03 -4.01 -14.09
CA HIS A 216 5.75 -4.70 -13.95
C HIS A 216 5.45 -5.54 -15.18
N GLY A 217 4.58 -6.56 -15.08
CA GLY A 217 4.16 -7.35 -16.24
C GLY A 217 3.53 -6.53 -17.38
N ALA A 218 2.98 -5.37 -17.08
CA ALA A 218 2.47 -4.41 -18.07
C ALA A 218 3.55 -3.43 -18.60
N GLY A 219 4.79 -3.51 -18.12
CA GLY A 219 5.93 -2.73 -18.64
C GLY A 219 6.74 -1.98 -17.57
N SER A 220 7.61 -1.12 -18.06
CA SER A 220 8.44 -0.18 -17.29
C SER A 220 7.60 0.94 -16.64
N LEU A 221 8.21 1.75 -15.78
CA LEU A 221 7.56 2.93 -15.21
C LEU A 221 7.01 3.89 -16.29
N ALA A 222 7.74 4.09 -17.38
CA ALA A 222 7.29 4.94 -18.48
C ALA A 222 6.05 4.37 -19.18
N GLU A 223 6.04 3.07 -19.48
CA GLU A 223 4.89 2.39 -20.08
C GLU A 223 3.69 2.37 -19.13
N LEU A 224 3.89 2.17 -17.83
CA LEU A 224 2.82 2.29 -16.83
C LEU A 224 2.22 3.70 -16.79
N THR A 225 3.05 4.73 -16.88
CA THR A 225 2.61 6.13 -16.95
C THR A 225 1.79 6.40 -18.21
N GLU A 226 2.21 5.88 -19.36
CA GLU A 226 1.47 5.97 -20.64
C GLU A 226 0.13 5.25 -20.57
N LEU A 227 0.02 4.15 -19.81
CA LEU A 227 -1.23 3.46 -19.55
C LEU A 227 -2.17 4.20 -18.58
N GLY A 228 -1.71 5.32 -17.97
CA GLY A 228 -2.47 6.12 -17.01
C GLY A 228 -2.34 5.69 -15.55
N VAL A 229 -1.38 4.85 -15.22
CA VAL A 229 -1.05 4.53 -13.82
C VAL A 229 -0.46 5.77 -13.16
N ARG A 230 -1.02 6.18 -12.00
CA ARG A 230 -0.54 7.35 -11.26
C ARG A 230 0.03 7.04 -9.88
N ARG A 231 0.02 5.77 -9.47
CA ARG A 231 0.68 5.33 -8.24
C ARG A 231 1.39 3.99 -8.46
N VAL A 232 2.66 3.90 -8.03
CA VAL A 232 3.47 2.68 -8.09
C VAL A 232 4.09 2.42 -6.72
N THR A 233 4.03 1.18 -6.25
CA THR A 233 4.66 0.71 -5.02
C THR A 233 5.50 -0.53 -5.31
N PHE A 234 6.37 -0.95 -4.37
CA PHE A 234 7.21 -2.12 -4.59
C PHE A 234 6.72 -3.38 -3.84
N GLY A 235 5.76 -3.25 -2.93
CA GLY A 235 5.33 -4.39 -2.10
C GLY A 235 6.52 -5.08 -1.42
N PRO A 236 6.58 -6.41 -1.36
CA PRO A 236 7.73 -7.13 -0.83
C PRO A 236 8.91 -7.24 -1.80
N LEU A 237 8.76 -6.78 -3.06
CA LEU A 237 9.69 -7.10 -4.13
C LEU A 237 11.06 -6.43 -3.96
N TRP A 238 11.11 -5.22 -3.39
CA TRP A 238 12.37 -4.55 -3.11
C TRP A 238 13.17 -5.26 -2.03
N GLN A 239 12.53 -5.61 -0.91
CA GLN A 239 13.19 -6.33 0.19
C GLN A 239 13.69 -7.70 -0.29
N LYS A 240 12.84 -8.44 -1.03
CA LYS A 240 13.21 -9.73 -1.59
C LYS A 240 14.41 -9.62 -2.52
N TRP A 241 14.39 -8.70 -3.48
CA TRP A 241 15.50 -8.46 -4.39
C TRP A 241 16.80 -8.13 -3.63
N LEU A 242 16.72 -7.24 -2.64
CA LEU A 242 17.87 -6.88 -1.82
C LEU A 242 18.41 -8.08 -1.04
N GLY A 243 17.53 -8.92 -0.52
CA GLY A 243 17.90 -10.19 0.14
C GLY A 243 18.63 -11.14 -0.80
N ASP A 244 18.10 -11.35 -2.01
CA ASP A 244 18.68 -12.23 -3.03
C ASP A 244 20.10 -11.74 -3.44
N VAL A 245 20.26 -10.44 -3.72
CA VAL A 245 21.56 -9.82 -4.05
C VAL A 245 22.54 -9.95 -2.88
N SER A 246 22.07 -9.70 -1.66
CA SER A 246 22.91 -9.79 -0.46
C SER A 246 23.39 -11.23 -0.22
N ALA A 247 22.50 -12.21 -0.33
CA ALA A 247 22.81 -13.62 -0.17
C ALA A 247 23.87 -14.09 -1.19
N GLU A 248 23.71 -13.70 -2.48
CA GLU A 248 24.70 -13.99 -3.53
C GLU A 248 26.09 -13.46 -3.18
N LYS A 249 26.18 -12.23 -2.71
CA LYS A 249 27.49 -11.62 -2.40
C LYS A 249 28.09 -12.18 -1.12
N LEU A 250 27.28 -12.44 -0.09
CA LEU A 250 27.74 -13.05 1.17
C LEU A 250 28.22 -14.48 0.99
N ALA A 251 27.65 -15.24 0.04
CA ALA A 251 28.09 -16.62 -0.25
C ALA A 251 29.58 -16.71 -0.62
N ASN A 252 30.18 -15.65 -1.17
CA ASN A 252 31.62 -15.60 -1.49
C ASN A 252 32.51 -15.58 -0.23
N TRP A 253 31.96 -15.29 0.94
CA TRP A 253 32.69 -15.21 2.21
C TRP A 253 32.33 -16.37 3.14
N ALA A 254 31.34 -17.20 2.77
CA ALA A 254 30.97 -18.36 3.58
C ALA A 254 32.08 -19.41 3.56
N PRO A 255 32.33 -20.11 4.69
CA PRO A 255 33.30 -21.23 4.72
C PRO A 255 32.91 -22.28 3.68
N GLN A 256 33.86 -22.72 2.88
CA GLN A 256 33.64 -23.84 1.99
C GLN A 256 33.60 -25.13 2.81
N SER A 257 32.42 -25.81 2.82
CA SER A 257 32.21 -27.11 3.48
C SER A 257 32.87 -28.24 2.71
#